data_bc018b085bfa0c96d120fc1e669beba6
#
_entry.id   bc018b085bfa0c96d120fc1e669beba6
#
_cell.length_a   1.000
_cell.length_b   1.000
_cell.length_c   1.000
_cell.angle_alpha   90.00
_cell.angle_beta   90.00
_cell.angle_gamma   90.00
#
_symmetry.space_group_name_H-M   'P 1'
#
loop_
_entity.id
_entity.type
_entity.pdbx_description
1 polymer ?
#
loop_
_entity_poly.entity_id
_entity_poly.type
_entity_poly.pdbx_seq_one_letter_code
_entity_poly.pdbx_strand_id
1 'polypeptide(L)'
;MKSVAGLALLCLISGCAYETGVQRYTESKSKFNPPTQLMSSNVPDKEVYRLFQQGATGFVPISSIRENLEERAEKFCTRQGKGMLLLGQNNSKPPYILGNFPRVEILFAPIEKH
;
A
#
# COMPACT_ATOMS: atom_id res chain seq x y z
N MET A 1 13.74 -3.88 -23.37
CA MET A 1 14.74 -3.19 -22.57
C MET A 1 14.56 -1.68 -22.55
N LYS A 2 14.22 -1.07 -23.67
CA LYS A 2 13.91 0.36 -23.72
C LYS A 2 12.67 0.68 -22.88
N SER A 3 11.70 -0.24 -22.77
CA SER A 3 10.49 -0.05 -22.00
C SER A 3 10.74 0.07 -20.50
N VAL A 4 11.80 -0.55 -19.98
CA VAL A 4 12.14 -0.50 -18.56
C VAL A 4 12.56 0.91 -18.15
N ALA A 5 13.36 1.58 -18.95
CA ALA A 5 13.78 2.95 -18.71
C ALA A 5 12.58 3.92 -18.78
N GLY A 6 11.67 3.67 -19.72
CA GLY A 6 10.45 4.46 -19.84
C GLY A 6 9.53 4.33 -18.64
N LEU A 7 9.42 3.11 -18.09
CA LEU A 7 8.61 2.85 -16.89
C LEU A 7 9.18 3.57 -15.67
N ALA A 8 10.50 3.55 -15.49
CA ALA A 8 11.13 4.25 -14.37
C ALA A 8 10.87 5.77 -14.45
N LEU A 9 10.93 6.33 -15.65
CA LEU A 9 10.65 7.74 -15.86
C LEU A 9 9.21 8.07 -15.54
N LEU A 10 8.27 7.21 -15.94
CA LEU A 10 6.84 7.40 -15.64
C LEU A 10 6.57 7.39 -14.14
N CYS A 11 7.26 6.53 -13.37
CA CYS A 11 7.12 6.53 -11.92
C CYS A 11 7.53 7.86 -11.30
N LEU A 12 8.59 8.49 -11.80
CA LEU A 12 9.01 9.80 -11.35
C LEU A 12 7.99 10.87 -11.67
N ILE A 13 7.37 10.80 -12.84
CA ILE A 13 6.36 11.77 -13.29
C ILE A 13 5.07 11.62 -12.48
N SER A 14 4.72 10.40 -12.06
CA SER A 14 3.47 10.14 -11.34
C SER A 14 3.46 10.65 -9.91
N GLY A 15 4.57 11.20 -9.40
CA GLY A 15 4.64 11.75 -8.06
C GLY A 15 4.87 10.74 -6.96
N CYS A 16 5.19 9.51 -7.30
CA CYS A 16 5.54 8.48 -6.31
C CYS A 16 7.01 8.65 -5.91
N ALA A 17 7.27 8.92 -4.62
CA ALA A 17 8.62 8.95 -4.09
C ALA A 17 9.08 7.54 -3.73
N TYR A 18 8.18 6.76 -3.16
CA TYR A 18 8.49 5.41 -2.71
C TYR A 18 7.21 4.59 -2.60
N GLU A 19 7.25 3.40 -3.17
CA GLU A 19 6.15 2.45 -3.00
C GLU A 19 6.72 1.03 -3.00
N THR A 20 6.08 0.15 -2.26
CA THR A 20 6.44 -1.27 -2.27
C THR A 20 5.55 -2.01 -3.25
N GLY A 21 6.03 -3.17 -3.72
CA GLY A 21 5.13 -4.16 -4.30
C GLY A 21 4.30 -4.81 -3.21
N VAL A 22 3.41 -5.69 -3.59
CA VAL A 22 2.61 -6.47 -2.63
C VAL A 22 3.56 -7.42 -1.90
N GLN A 23 3.57 -7.35 -0.56
CA GLN A 23 4.43 -8.16 0.29
C GLN A 23 3.59 -9.00 1.25
N ARG A 24 4.05 -10.20 1.56
CA ARG A 24 3.38 -11.02 2.56
C ARG A 24 3.54 -10.39 3.94
N TYR A 25 2.47 -10.38 4.71
CA TYR A 25 2.48 -9.83 6.06
C TYR A 25 3.55 -10.51 6.94
N THR A 26 3.62 -11.82 6.87
CA THR A 26 4.56 -12.62 7.69
C THR A 26 6.02 -12.48 7.25
N GLU A 27 6.26 -12.00 6.04
CA GLU A 27 7.61 -11.88 5.46
C GLU A 27 8.05 -10.43 5.29
N SER A 28 7.31 -9.49 5.84
CA SER A 28 7.60 -8.06 5.72
C SER A 28 7.41 -7.38 7.06
N LYS A 29 7.93 -6.16 7.16
CA LYS A 29 7.80 -5.34 8.35
C LYS A 29 7.03 -4.06 8.03
N SER A 30 6.27 -3.59 9.02
CA SER A 30 5.58 -2.32 8.89
C SER A 30 6.59 -1.17 8.75
N LYS A 31 6.26 -0.20 7.93
CA LYS A 31 7.02 1.04 7.79
C LYS A 31 6.65 2.06 8.88
N PHE A 32 5.72 1.72 9.74
CA PHE A 32 5.26 2.58 10.83
C PHE A 32 5.75 2.08 12.18
N ASN A 33 5.88 2.99 13.13
CA ASN A 33 6.23 2.69 14.51
C ASN A 33 5.29 3.50 15.42
N PRO A 34 4.36 2.86 16.14
CA PRO A 34 4.14 1.41 16.18
C PRO A 34 3.62 0.85 14.87
N PRO A 35 3.82 -0.46 14.64
CA PRO A 35 3.39 -1.10 13.39
C PRO A 35 1.89 -1.01 13.15
N THR A 36 1.52 -1.03 11.87
CA THR A 36 0.11 -1.12 11.48
C THR A 36 -0.50 -2.39 12.08
N GLN A 37 -1.60 -2.23 12.81
CA GLN A 37 -2.24 -3.34 13.50
C GLN A 37 -3.10 -4.17 12.57
N LEU A 38 -3.00 -5.48 12.70
CA LEU A 38 -3.85 -6.42 11.97
C LEU A 38 -5.14 -6.63 12.74
N MET A 39 -6.26 -6.35 12.09
CA MET A 39 -7.57 -6.56 12.69
C MET A 39 -7.87 -8.05 12.81
N SER A 40 -8.58 -8.40 13.86
CA SER A 40 -9.01 -9.76 14.13
C SER A 40 -9.94 -10.24 13.00
N SER A 41 -9.66 -11.42 12.46
CA SER A 41 -10.47 -12.01 11.39
C SER A 41 -10.25 -13.52 11.35
N ASN A 42 -11.01 -14.19 10.47
CA ASN A 42 -10.84 -15.61 10.23
C ASN A 42 -9.75 -15.92 9.21
N VAL A 43 -9.09 -14.88 8.68
CA VAL A 43 -8.05 -15.04 7.67
C VAL A 43 -6.74 -15.37 8.38
N PRO A 44 -6.06 -16.47 8.01
CA PRO A 44 -4.74 -16.78 8.59
C PRO A 44 -3.71 -15.70 8.20
N ASP A 45 -2.77 -15.43 9.09
CA ASP A 45 -1.73 -14.42 8.86
C ASP A 45 -0.95 -14.66 7.56
N LYS A 46 -0.75 -15.92 7.18
CA LYS A 46 -0.03 -16.28 5.96
C LYS A 46 -0.75 -15.86 4.67
N GLU A 47 -2.04 -15.52 4.77
CA GLU A 47 -2.84 -15.08 3.63
C GLU A 47 -3.03 -13.56 3.62
N VAL A 48 -2.39 -12.85 4.53
CA VAL A 48 -2.45 -11.39 4.63
C VAL A 48 -1.27 -10.78 3.90
N TYR A 49 -1.52 -9.66 3.23
CA TYR A 49 -0.51 -8.93 2.46
C TYR A 49 -0.43 -7.48 2.92
N ARG A 50 0.70 -6.87 2.62
CA ARG A 50 1.03 -5.49 2.99
C ARG A 50 1.37 -4.66 1.76
N LEU A 51 0.86 -3.43 1.72
CA LEU A 51 1.23 -2.43 0.72
C LEU A 51 1.55 -1.12 1.42
N PHE A 52 2.56 -0.42 0.89
CA PHE A 52 3.00 0.88 1.41
C PHE A 52 3.25 1.83 0.26
N GLN A 53 2.90 3.10 0.46
CA GLN A 53 3.20 4.15 -0.51
C GLN A 53 3.41 5.48 0.19
N GLN A 54 4.38 6.25 -0.30
CA GLN A 54 4.70 7.59 0.18
C GLN A 54 4.56 8.58 -0.96
N GLY A 55 3.96 9.73 -0.68
CA GLY A 55 3.87 10.82 -1.66
C GLY A 55 5.23 11.47 -1.90
N ALA A 56 5.42 12.02 -3.11
CA ALA A 56 6.67 12.67 -3.49
C ALA A 56 6.86 14.02 -2.78
N THR A 57 5.77 14.66 -2.37
CA THR A 57 5.79 15.96 -1.67
C THR A 57 4.79 15.95 -0.53
N GLY A 58 4.87 16.95 0.34
CA GLY A 58 3.91 17.14 1.42
C GLY A 58 2.52 17.56 0.94
N PHE A 59 2.36 17.87 -0.34
CA PHE A 59 1.09 18.30 -0.91
C PHE A 59 0.24 17.14 -1.46
N VAL A 60 0.78 15.93 -1.53
CA VAL A 60 0.01 14.77 -1.98
C VAL A 60 -1.00 14.39 -0.89
N PRO A 61 -2.32 14.41 -1.17
CA PRO A 61 -3.31 14.08 -0.15
C PRO A 61 -3.23 12.62 0.29
N ILE A 62 -3.40 12.37 1.58
CA ILE A 62 -3.46 11.01 2.14
C ILE A 62 -4.56 10.19 1.45
N SER A 63 -5.70 10.81 1.17
CA SER A 63 -6.82 10.13 0.50
C SER A 63 -6.44 9.59 -0.87
N SER A 64 -5.65 10.34 -1.63
CA SER A 64 -5.18 9.90 -2.95
C SER A 64 -4.26 8.70 -2.85
N ILE A 65 -3.35 8.72 -1.87
CA ILE A 65 -2.43 7.60 -1.64
C ILE A 65 -3.22 6.36 -1.23
N ARG A 66 -4.18 6.52 -0.33
CA ARG A 66 -5.02 5.42 0.15
C ARG A 66 -5.82 4.79 -0.99
N GLU A 67 -6.46 5.63 -1.82
CA GLU A 67 -7.22 5.14 -2.97
C GLU A 67 -6.35 4.35 -3.93
N ASN A 68 -5.14 4.82 -4.18
CA ASN A 68 -4.21 4.12 -5.05
C ASN A 68 -3.80 2.76 -4.47
N LEU A 69 -3.55 2.71 -3.16
CA LEU A 69 -3.22 1.44 -2.50
C LEU A 69 -4.38 0.45 -2.55
N GLU A 70 -5.59 0.92 -2.28
CA GLU A 70 -6.76 0.06 -2.31
C GLU A 70 -7.02 -0.47 -3.72
N GLU A 71 -6.85 0.36 -4.73
CA GLU A 71 -6.98 -0.06 -6.12
C GLU A 71 -5.95 -1.13 -6.48
N ARG A 72 -4.70 -0.94 -6.06
CA ARG A 72 -3.65 -1.91 -6.30
C ARG A 72 -3.93 -3.24 -5.59
N ALA A 73 -4.45 -3.17 -4.35
CA ALA A 73 -4.83 -4.36 -3.59
C ALA A 73 -5.98 -5.10 -4.28
N GLU A 74 -6.99 -4.36 -4.74
CA GLU A 74 -8.11 -4.96 -5.46
C GLU A 74 -7.66 -5.63 -6.74
N LYS A 75 -6.77 -5.02 -7.50
CA LYS A 75 -6.22 -5.61 -8.72
C LYS A 75 -5.47 -6.90 -8.42
N PHE A 76 -4.68 -6.90 -7.36
CA PHE A 76 -3.97 -8.09 -6.92
C PHE A 76 -4.93 -9.24 -6.61
N CYS A 77 -6.00 -8.95 -5.89
CA CYS A 77 -7.01 -9.94 -5.53
C CYS A 77 -7.81 -10.41 -6.75
N THR A 78 -8.19 -9.47 -7.62
CA THR A 78 -8.97 -9.77 -8.83
C THR A 78 -8.23 -10.71 -9.78
N ARG A 79 -6.90 -10.58 -9.88
CA ARG A 79 -6.09 -11.48 -10.71
C ARG A 79 -6.19 -12.93 -10.23
N GLN A 80 -6.55 -13.14 -8.99
CA GLN A 80 -6.75 -14.47 -8.40
C GLN A 80 -8.21 -14.88 -8.39
N GLY A 81 -9.09 -14.09 -9.02
CA GLY A 81 -10.51 -14.35 -9.00
C GLY A 81 -11.16 -14.13 -7.65
N LYS A 82 -10.56 -13.27 -6.82
CA LYS A 82 -11.01 -13.06 -5.43
C LYS A 82 -11.38 -11.61 -5.17
N GLY A 83 -12.16 -11.39 -4.11
CA GLY A 83 -12.41 -10.06 -3.57
C GLY A 83 -11.31 -9.64 -2.62
N MET A 84 -11.33 -8.38 -2.19
CA MET A 84 -10.35 -7.84 -1.27
C MET A 84 -10.99 -7.52 0.07
N LEU A 85 -10.35 -7.97 1.15
CA LEU A 85 -10.75 -7.63 2.52
C LEU A 85 -9.66 -6.77 3.14
N LEU A 86 -10.01 -5.56 3.55
CA LEU A 86 -9.09 -4.66 4.23
C LEU A 86 -9.00 -5.06 5.71
N LEU A 87 -7.78 -5.33 6.18
CA LEU A 87 -7.52 -5.84 7.53
C LEU A 87 -6.70 -4.91 8.40
N GLY A 88 -6.24 -3.81 7.86
CA GLY A 88 -5.49 -2.84 8.63
C GLY A 88 -5.14 -1.64 7.78
N GLN A 89 -4.98 -0.50 8.42
CA GLN A 89 -4.63 0.73 7.74
C GLN A 89 -3.94 1.66 8.70
N ASN A 90 -2.91 2.34 8.20
CA ASN A 90 -2.21 3.34 8.97
C ASN A 90 -1.74 4.44 8.03
N ASN A 91 -1.62 5.65 8.53
CA ASN A 91 -1.11 6.76 7.76
C ASN A 91 -0.33 7.72 8.65
N SER A 92 0.60 8.44 8.04
CA SER A 92 1.35 9.49 8.72
C SER A 92 0.42 10.66 9.02
N LYS A 93 0.86 11.52 9.93
CA LYS A 93 0.06 12.67 10.40
C LYS A 93 0.76 13.99 10.08
N PRO A 94 -0.02 15.04 9.78
CA PRO A 94 0.55 16.35 9.54
C PRO A 94 1.23 16.92 10.81
N PRO A 95 2.06 17.95 10.66
CA PRO A 95 2.33 18.68 9.41
C PRO A 95 3.33 17.96 8.52
N TYR A 96 3.13 18.04 7.20
CA TYR A 96 4.00 17.37 6.22
C TYR A 96 5.11 18.31 5.77
N ILE A 97 6.05 18.55 6.68
CA ILE A 97 7.20 19.45 6.49
C ILE A 97 8.45 18.74 6.99
N LEU A 98 9.62 19.26 6.56
CA LEU A 98 10.93 18.78 7.03
C LEU A 98 11.12 17.27 6.92
N GLY A 99 10.72 16.72 5.78
CA GLY A 99 10.90 15.29 5.50
C GLY A 99 9.79 14.39 6.00
N ASN A 100 8.77 14.94 6.66
CA ASN A 100 7.60 14.17 7.03
C ASN A 100 6.60 14.15 5.87
N PHE A 101 6.73 13.17 4.97
CA PHE A 101 5.85 13.06 3.81
C PHE A 101 4.58 12.26 4.12
N PRO A 102 3.47 12.52 3.39
CA PRO A 102 2.27 11.70 3.52
C PRO A 102 2.58 10.25 3.14
N ARG A 103 2.20 9.32 4.01
CA ARG A 103 2.47 7.88 3.83
C ARG A 103 1.25 7.09 4.27
N VAL A 104 0.98 6.01 3.56
CA VAL A 104 -0.12 5.11 3.91
C VAL A 104 0.36 3.67 3.78
N GLU A 105 -0.07 2.84 4.72
CA GLU A 105 0.16 1.40 4.70
C GLU A 105 -1.16 0.70 4.93
N ILE A 106 -1.43 -0.34 4.14
CA ILE A 106 -2.62 -1.17 4.33
C ILE A 106 -2.23 -2.64 4.46
N LEU A 107 -3.05 -3.37 5.21
CA LEU A 107 -3.02 -4.82 5.31
C LEU A 107 -4.31 -5.33 4.71
N PHE A 108 -4.24 -6.34 3.86
CA PHE A 108 -5.41 -6.86 3.17
C PHE A 108 -5.24 -8.34 2.85
N ALA A 109 -6.33 -8.98 2.50
CA ALA A 109 -6.29 -10.38 2.09
C ALA A 109 -7.26 -10.63 0.93
N PRO A 110 -6.87 -11.50 -0.02
CA PRO A 110 -7.82 -12.00 -1.01
C PRO A 110 -8.81 -12.93 -0.32
N ILE A 111 -10.09 -12.76 -0.62
CA ILE A 111 -11.16 -13.61 -0.07
C ILE A 111 -12.06 -14.10 -1.19
N GLU A 112 -12.76 -15.20 -0.92
CA GLU A 112 -13.70 -15.73 -1.88
C GLU A 112 -14.82 -14.73 -2.13
N LYS A 113 -15.19 -14.57 -3.40
CA LYS A 113 -16.35 -13.77 -3.80
C LYS A 113 -17.62 -14.57 -3.60
N HIS A 114 -18.66 -13.89 -3.13
CA HIS A 114 -19.97 -14.48 -3.00
C HIS A 114 -20.92 -13.90 -4.02
#